data_ec60a36d3a6396434eca5d3e8dea759b
#
_entry.id   ec60a36d3a6396434eca5d3e8dea759b
#
_cell.length_a   1.000
_cell.length_b   1.000
_cell.length_c   1.000
_cell.angle_alpha   90.00
_cell.angle_beta   90.00
_cell.angle_gamma   90.00
#
_symmetry.space_group_name_H-M   'P 1'
#
loop_
_entity.id
_entity.type
_entity.pdbx_description
1 polymer ?
#
loop_
_entity_poly.entity_id
_entity_poly.type
_entity_poly.pdbx_seq_one_letter_code
_entity_poly.pdbx_strand_id
1 'polypeptide(L)'
;MEILKKTGKFLLGVVIGVAIMMFADRYYVKGKRLIADNLPKEPVEYVNPYMGNISHLLVPTYPTVHLPNSMLRVYPERGDFTGDRLGGLPLIVTSHRGSSAFNLSPYQGDEAGLKPVIQYSYDREKIVPYRYQVYLDEANIAVDYAPSHQSAVYSLTFEKDGPAYLVFNSRNGELKCDGNTVSGFQYVDKKTKVYLYAETDKTPEKSGVLASGTVKYGKSSVEGKDAALALAFSGQKEIGVRYGISFISTEQARKNLEREINSYDVSAIARIGRNEWNDALGKIQVSGGSENDKTVFYTSLYRCYERPVNLSEDGKYY
;
A
#
# COMPACT_ATOMS: atom_id res chain seq x y z
N MET A 1 41.72 17.64 48.35
CA MET A 1 40.66 18.67 48.29
C MET A 1 40.55 19.30 46.89
N GLU A 2 41.64 19.47 46.15
CA GLU A 2 41.65 20.04 44.77
C GLU A 2 41.05 19.14 43.70
N ILE A 3 41.28 17.81 43.79
CA ILE A 3 40.77 16.82 42.83
C ILE A 3 39.20 16.75 42.88
N LEU A 4 38.63 16.77 44.07
CA LEU A 4 37.14 16.81 44.24
C LEU A 4 36.50 18.07 43.65
N LYS A 5 37.18 19.22 43.71
CA LYS A 5 36.70 20.47 43.12
C LYS A 5 36.76 20.45 41.58
N LYS A 6 37.80 19.79 40.99
CA LYS A 6 37.90 19.62 39.51
C LYS A 6 36.83 18.66 38.98
N THR A 7 36.60 17.51 39.65
CA THR A 7 35.54 16.55 39.27
C THR A 7 34.15 17.15 39.39
N GLY A 8 33.88 17.95 40.42
CA GLY A 8 32.57 18.63 40.57
C GLY A 8 32.31 19.66 39.46
N LYS A 9 33.35 20.44 39.06
CA LYS A 9 33.19 21.37 37.91
C LYS A 9 33.02 20.68 36.59
N PHE A 10 33.67 19.51 36.35
CA PHE A 10 33.48 18.70 35.16
C PHE A 10 32.05 18.11 35.08
N LEU A 11 31.57 17.52 36.18
CA LEU A 11 30.20 17.01 36.27
C LEU A 11 29.14 18.12 36.08
N LEU A 12 29.36 19.28 36.64
CA LEU A 12 28.45 20.41 36.44
C LEU A 12 28.45 20.87 34.98
N GLY A 13 29.60 20.89 34.30
CA GLY A 13 29.71 21.22 32.88
C GLY A 13 28.98 20.22 31.97
N VAL A 14 29.06 18.93 32.30
CA VAL A 14 28.33 17.87 31.58
C VAL A 14 26.82 18.00 31.75
N VAL A 15 26.35 18.25 32.98
CA VAL A 15 24.90 18.45 33.26
C VAL A 15 24.37 19.68 32.54
N ILE A 16 25.12 20.80 32.55
CA ILE A 16 24.72 22.02 31.83
C ILE A 16 24.72 21.75 30.30
N GLY A 17 25.69 21.03 29.76
CA GLY A 17 25.76 20.68 28.34
C GLY A 17 24.57 19.83 27.90
N VAL A 18 24.20 18.81 28.68
CA VAL A 18 23.02 17.98 28.44
C VAL A 18 21.73 18.78 28.52
N ALA A 19 21.60 19.68 29.55
CA ALA A 19 20.44 20.53 29.64
C ALA A 19 20.31 21.50 28.46
N ILE A 20 21.41 22.08 27.97
CA ILE A 20 21.39 22.95 26.79
C ILE A 20 21.01 22.16 25.54
N MET A 21 21.52 20.93 25.35
CA MET A 21 21.11 20.07 24.24
C MET A 21 19.61 19.73 24.28
N MET A 22 19.08 19.38 25.46
CA MET A 22 17.66 19.08 25.61
C MET A 22 16.77 20.32 25.36
N PHE A 23 17.20 21.50 25.80
CA PHE A 23 16.50 22.74 25.48
C PHE A 23 16.59 23.10 23.98
N ALA A 24 17.74 22.97 23.37
CA ALA A 24 17.95 23.24 21.95
C ALA A 24 17.11 22.30 21.08
N ASP A 25 17.08 21.01 21.40
CA ASP A 25 16.25 20.03 20.71
C ASP A 25 14.75 20.35 20.85
N ARG A 26 14.31 20.68 22.07
CA ARG A 26 12.91 21.05 22.32
C ARG A 26 12.50 22.34 21.60
N TYR A 27 13.38 23.33 21.52
CA TYR A 27 13.15 24.56 20.75
C TYR A 27 13.13 24.32 19.25
N TYR A 28 14.04 23.48 18.75
CA TYR A 28 14.11 23.10 17.33
C TYR A 28 12.86 22.31 16.90
N VAL A 29 12.44 21.32 17.68
CA VAL A 29 11.23 20.53 17.42
C VAL A 29 9.98 21.41 17.50
N LYS A 30 9.89 22.29 18.50
CA LYS A 30 8.78 23.25 18.65
C LYS A 30 8.77 24.28 17.52
N GLY A 31 9.93 24.77 17.10
CA GLY A 31 10.07 25.69 15.96
C GLY A 31 9.65 25.04 14.64
N LYS A 32 10.10 23.81 14.36
CA LYS A 32 9.65 23.04 13.19
C LYS A 32 8.14 22.80 13.19
N ARG A 33 7.56 22.49 14.37
CA ARG A 33 6.12 22.26 14.49
C ARG A 33 5.32 23.53 14.23
N LEU A 34 5.76 24.67 14.80
CA LEU A 34 5.12 25.97 14.56
C LEU A 34 5.20 26.43 13.09
N ILE A 35 6.31 26.12 12.41
CA ILE A 35 6.45 26.43 10.98
C ILE A 35 5.54 25.51 10.17
N ALA A 36 5.50 24.21 10.46
CA ALA A 36 4.64 23.26 9.79
C ALA A 36 3.14 23.58 9.97
N ASP A 37 2.75 24.01 11.16
CA ASP A 37 1.35 24.36 11.48
C ASP A 37 0.89 25.66 10.80
N ASN A 38 1.82 26.51 10.33
CA ASN A 38 1.53 27.78 9.65
C ASN A 38 1.69 27.75 8.14
N LEU A 39 2.14 26.64 7.55
CA LEU A 39 2.15 26.50 6.09
C LEU A 39 0.72 26.31 5.57
N PRO A 40 0.36 26.97 4.48
CA PRO A 40 -0.93 26.73 3.85
C PRO A 40 -1.01 25.26 3.42
N LYS A 41 -2.14 24.61 3.76
CA LYS A 41 -2.39 23.24 3.34
C LYS A 41 -2.40 23.14 1.82
N GLU A 42 -1.76 22.11 1.31
CA GLU A 42 -1.84 21.76 -0.10
C GLU A 42 -3.21 21.13 -0.43
N PRO A 43 -3.70 21.25 -1.67
CA PRO A 43 -5.01 20.74 -2.08
C PRO A 43 -5.28 19.29 -1.69
N VAL A 44 -4.27 18.41 -1.81
CA VAL A 44 -4.42 16.99 -1.46
C VAL A 44 -4.61 16.73 0.03
N GLU A 45 -4.18 17.66 0.90
CA GLU A 45 -4.34 17.53 2.35
C GLU A 45 -5.78 17.78 2.82
N TYR A 46 -6.62 18.36 1.97
CA TYR A 46 -8.05 18.49 2.20
C TYR A 46 -8.82 17.22 1.80
N VAL A 47 -8.23 16.31 1.01
CA VAL A 47 -8.94 15.13 0.53
C VAL A 47 -9.16 14.13 1.68
N ASN A 48 -10.41 13.77 1.90
CA ASN A 48 -10.81 12.73 2.84
C ASN A 48 -11.42 11.53 2.10
N PRO A 49 -10.65 10.48 1.80
CA PRO A 49 -11.17 9.30 1.09
C PRO A 49 -12.28 8.55 1.84
N TYR A 50 -12.41 8.74 3.17
CA TYR A 50 -13.49 8.12 3.96
C TYR A 50 -14.83 8.81 3.80
N MET A 51 -14.88 10.01 3.23
CA MET A 51 -16.14 10.73 3.05
C MET A 51 -17.08 9.97 2.12
N GLY A 52 -18.29 9.66 2.60
CA GLY A 52 -19.30 8.92 1.85
C GLY A 52 -19.17 7.39 1.91
N ASN A 53 -18.24 6.84 2.71
CA ASN A 53 -18.03 5.39 2.82
C ASN A 53 -19.19 4.66 3.52
N ILE A 54 -19.98 5.39 4.31
CA ILE A 54 -21.14 4.87 5.02
C ILE A 54 -22.35 5.64 4.53
N SER A 55 -23.37 4.92 4.03
CA SER A 55 -24.61 5.53 3.55
C SER A 55 -25.78 4.57 3.75
N HIS A 56 -26.87 5.08 4.31
CA HIS A 56 -28.14 4.35 4.46
C HIS A 56 -29.09 4.56 3.27
N LEU A 57 -28.90 5.63 2.49
CA LEU A 57 -29.82 6.02 1.42
C LEU A 57 -29.19 5.89 0.04
N LEU A 58 -27.90 6.10 -0.07
CA LEU A 58 -27.17 6.08 -1.33
C LEU A 58 -26.12 4.98 -1.33
N VAL A 59 -25.61 4.67 -2.50
CA VAL A 59 -24.47 3.80 -2.65
C VAL A 59 -23.26 4.42 -1.97
N PRO A 60 -22.64 3.75 -1.01
CA PRO A 60 -21.42 4.26 -0.39
C PRO A 60 -20.28 4.35 -1.41
N THR A 61 -19.45 5.36 -1.27
CA THR A 61 -18.17 5.49 -2.00
C THR A 61 -17.09 4.72 -1.26
N TYR A 62 -16.17 4.10 -1.99
CA TYR A 62 -15.04 3.40 -1.37
C TYR A 62 -13.85 4.32 -1.17
N PRO A 63 -13.05 4.11 -0.10
CA PRO A 63 -11.83 4.88 0.15
C PRO A 63 -10.71 4.41 -0.78
N THR A 64 -10.77 4.83 -2.04
CA THR A 64 -9.83 4.41 -3.08
C THR A 64 -8.46 5.07 -2.92
N VAL A 65 -7.42 4.34 -3.30
CA VAL A 65 -6.04 4.82 -3.40
C VAL A 65 -5.64 4.65 -4.86
N HIS A 66 -5.36 5.77 -5.52
CA HIS A 66 -5.05 5.81 -6.95
C HIS A 66 -4.41 7.15 -7.32
N LEU A 67 -3.80 7.25 -8.49
CA LEU A 67 -3.40 8.53 -9.08
C LEU A 67 -4.49 9.10 -10.00
N PRO A 68 -4.43 10.37 -10.38
CA PRO A 68 -5.45 10.97 -11.25
C PRO A 68 -5.64 10.16 -12.54
N ASN A 69 -6.88 9.70 -12.78
CA ASN A 69 -7.25 8.89 -13.96
C ASN A 69 -6.44 7.60 -14.17
N SER A 70 -5.77 7.09 -13.12
CA SER A 70 -4.90 5.91 -13.26
C SER A 70 -5.67 4.64 -13.57
N MET A 71 -5.03 3.72 -14.28
CA MET A 71 -5.52 2.37 -14.52
C MET A 71 -5.57 1.58 -13.21
N LEU A 72 -4.51 1.69 -12.41
CA LEU A 72 -4.39 1.00 -11.14
C LEU A 72 -5.08 1.81 -10.04
N ARG A 73 -5.99 1.15 -9.34
CA ARG A 73 -6.60 1.63 -8.12
C ARG A 73 -6.89 0.48 -7.18
N VAL A 74 -6.83 0.74 -5.91
CA VAL A 74 -7.17 -0.22 -4.85
C VAL A 74 -8.04 0.45 -3.79
N TYR A 75 -8.72 -0.37 -3.02
CA TYR A 75 -9.30 -0.01 -1.72
C TYR A 75 -9.26 -1.23 -0.82
N PRO A 76 -9.25 -1.07 0.52
CA PRO A 76 -9.27 -2.20 1.44
C PRO A 76 -10.48 -3.09 1.19
N GLU A 77 -10.26 -4.39 0.96
CA GLU A 77 -11.32 -5.34 0.65
C GLU A 77 -11.98 -5.85 1.94
N ARG A 78 -13.21 -5.42 2.17
CA ARG A 78 -14.00 -5.79 3.35
C ARG A 78 -15.49 -5.80 3.04
N GLY A 79 -16.30 -6.46 3.89
CA GLY A 79 -17.74 -6.64 3.68
C GLY A 79 -18.50 -5.33 3.56
N ASP A 80 -18.18 -4.38 4.43
CA ASP A 80 -18.59 -2.98 4.36
C ASP A 80 -17.50 -2.11 5.02
N PHE A 81 -17.68 -0.79 5.02
CA PHE A 81 -16.67 0.13 5.58
C PHE A 81 -16.88 0.41 7.08
N THR A 82 -17.73 -0.34 7.75
CA THR A 82 -17.82 -0.44 9.21
C THR A 82 -17.24 -1.77 9.71
N GLY A 83 -16.92 -2.71 8.81
CA GLY A 83 -16.37 -4.03 9.16
C GLY A 83 -14.96 -3.96 9.72
N ASP A 84 -14.66 -4.87 10.62
CA ASP A 84 -13.40 -5.01 11.34
C ASP A 84 -12.44 -6.05 10.71
N ARG A 85 -12.79 -6.57 9.53
CA ARG A 85 -12.00 -7.58 8.82
C ARG A 85 -11.62 -7.12 7.41
N LEU A 86 -10.36 -7.38 7.05
CA LEU A 86 -9.81 -7.19 5.71
C LEU A 86 -9.54 -8.53 5.05
N GLY A 87 -9.98 -8.70 3.81
CA GLY A 87 -9.72 -9.88 2.99
C GLY A 87 -8.43 -9.77 2.19
N GLY A 88 -7.28 -9.98 2.82
CA GLY A 88 -5.97 -9.79 2.19
C GLY A 88 -5.71 -8.35 1.74
N LEU A 89 -4.71 -8.18 0.88
CA LEU A 89 -4.32 -6.90 0.29
C LEU A 89 -4.65 -6.90 -1.21
N PRO A 90 -5.45 -5.95 -1.72
CA PRO A 90 -5.83 -5.90 -3.13
C PRO A 90 -4.65 -5.49 -4.01
N LEU A 91 -4.51 -6.09 -5.20
CA LEU A 91 -3.53 -5.65 -6.18
C LEU A 91 -4.15 -4.74 -7.26
N ILE A 92 -5.38 -4.97 -7.63
CA ILE A 92 -6.17 -4.04 -8.47
C ILE A 92 -7.67 -4.27 -8.26
N VAL A 93 -8.43 -3.19 -8.27
CA VAL A 93 -9.89 -3.24 -8.30
C VAL A 93 -10.39 -2.70 -9.64
N THR A 94 -11.03 -3.55 -10.43
CA THR A 94 -11.47 -3.23 -11.79
C THR A 94 -12.90 -2.71 -11.86
N SER A 95 -13.74 -3.02 -10.86
CA SER A 95 -15.13 -2.59 -10.80
C SER A 95 -15.39 -1.65 -9.62
N HIS A 96 -16.51 -0.93 -9.66
CA HIS A 96 -16.88 0.01 -8.60
C HIS A 96 -17.30 -0.67 -7.29
N ARG A 97 -17.66 -1.95 -7.33
CA ARG A 97 -18.12 -2.74 -6.18
C ARG A 97 -17.64 -4.19 -6.21
N GLY A 98 -16.65 -4.46 -7.00
CA GLY A 98 -16.13 -5.82 -7.15
C GLY A 98 -15.03 -6.13 -6.16
N SER A 99 -14.80 -7.41 -6.00
CA SER A 99 -13.58 -7.91 -5.38
C SER A 99 -12.35 -7.49 -6.19
N SER A 100 -11.20 -7.44 -5.53
CA SER A 100 -9.92 -7.26 -6.21
C SER A 100 -9.69 -8.36 -7.26
N ALA A 101 -9.12 -7.99 -8.38
CA ALA A 101 -8.41 -8.94 -9.21
C ALA A 101 -7.01 -9.09 -8.62
N PHE A 102 -6.64 -10.30 -8.36
CA PHE A 102 -5.49 -10.68 -7.53
C PHE A 102 -5.54 -10.14 -6.10
N ASN A 103 -5.00 -10.92 -5.22
CA ASN A 103 -4.89 -10.62 -3.80
C ASN A 103 -3.53 -11.07 -3.28
N LEU A 104 -2.98 -10.32 -2.36
CA LEU A 104 -1.77 -10.63 -1.62
C LEU A 104 -2.12 -10.82 -0.15
N SER A 105 -1.81 -11.99 0.39
CA SER A 105 -2.01 -12.27 1.83
C SER A 105 -0.67 -12.53 2.50
N PRO A 106 -0.07 -11.53 3.21
CA PRO A 106 1.10 -11.75 4.02
C PRO A 106 0.76 -12.55 5.28
N TYR A 107 1.61 -13.49 5.67
CA TYR A 107 1.38 -14.33 6.82
C TYR A 107 2.68 -14.63 7.57
N GLN A 108 2.60 -14.74 8.87
CA GLN A 108 3.71 -15.20 9.72
C GLN A 108 3.22 -16.23 10.72
N GLY A 109 3.84 -17.41 10.72
CA GLY A 109 3.46 -18.54 11.58
C GLY A 109 3.55 -19.87 10.87
N ASP A 110 2.83 -20.87 11.40
CA ASP A 110 2.82 -22.23 10.87
C ASP A 110 2.14 -22.30 9.49
N GLU A 111 2.70 -23.08 8.58
CA GLU A 111 2.20 -23.27 7.22
C GLU A 111 0.73 -23.71 7.18
N ALA A 112 0.26 -24.43 8.19
CA ALA A 112 -1.15 -24.85 8.31
C ALA A 112 -2.15 -23.67 8.38
N GLY A 113 -1.69 -22.48 8.73
CA GLY A 113 -2.50 -21.25 8.74
C GLY A 113 -2.68 -20.60 7.38
N LEU A 114 -1.98 -21.05 6.35
CA LEU A 114 -2.05 -20.46 5.02
C LEU A 114 -3.41 -20.72 4.35
N LYS A 115 -3.93 -19.67 3.73
CA LYS A 115 -5.18 -19.70 2.94
C LYS A 115 -4.98 -18.88 1.67
N PRO A 116 -5.72 -19.16 0.58
CA PRO A 116 -5.66 -18.36 -0.63
C PRO A 116 -5.91 -16.87 -0.40
N VAL A 117 -6.86 -16.55 0.48
CA VAL A 117 -7.10 -15.19 1.00
C VAL A 117 -7.27 -15.27 2.50
N ILE A 118 -6.43 -14.54 3.23
CA ILE A 118 -6.46 -14.51 4.70
C ILE A 118 -7.30 -13.32 5.15
N GLN A 119 -8.12 -13.56 6.19
CA GLN A 119 -8.91 -12.49 6.83
C GLN A 119 -8.16 -11.98 8.06
N TYR A 120 -8.00 -10.67 8.15
CA TYR A 120 -7.29 -9.99 9.23
C TYR A 120 -8.20 -9.08 10.02
N SER A 121 -8.07 -9.03 11.33
CA SER A 121 -8.38 -7.84 12.11
C SER A 121 -7.30 -6.79 11.83
N TYR A 122 -7.65 -5.53 11.96
CA TYR A 122 -6.73 -4.45 11.61
C TYR A 122 -6.90 -3.24 12.51
N ASP A 123 -5.82 -2.47 12.64
CA ASP A 123 -5.78 -1.20 13.35
C ASP A 123 -4.92 -0.18 12.59
N ARG A 124 -4.86 1.06 13.07
CA ARG A 124 -4.03 2.15 12.57
C ARG A 124 -4.20 2.39 11.07
N GLU A 125 -5.39 2.09 10.52
CA GLU A 125 -5.65 2.31 9.11
C GLU A 125 -5.57 3.79 8.76
N LYS A 126 -4.79 4.10 7.72
CA LYS A 126 -4.68 5.44 7.15
C LYS A 126 -4.74 5.35 5.64
N ILE A 127 -5.74 6.01 5.05
CA ILE A 127 -5.92 6.11 3.61
C ILE A 127 -5.81 7.57 3.21
N VAL A 128 -4.89 7.86 2.31
CA VAL A 128 -4.80 9.10 1.55
C VAL A 128 -4.76 8.76 0.07
N PRO A 129 -5.05 9.68 -0.86
CA PRO A 129 -5.17 9.36 -2.29
C PRO A 129 -3.99 8.58 -2.88
N TYR A 130 -2.80 8.77 -2.36
CA TYR A 130 -1.53 8.27 -2.88
C TYR A 130 -0.81 7.28 -1.96
N ARG A 131 -1.42 6.86 -0.82
CA ARG A 131 -0.81 5.94 0.15
C ARG A 131 -1.86 5.24 0.99
N TYR A 132 -1.63 3.96 1.28
CA TYR A 132 -2.41 3.16 2.21
C TYR A 132 -1.49 2.55 3.27
N GLN A 133 -1.86 2.72 4.53
CA GLN A 133 -1.14 2.15 5.67
C GLN A 133 -2.13 1.44 6.58
N VAL A 134 -1.76 0.27 7.07
CA VAL A 134 -2.58 -0.50 8.01
C VAL A 134 -1.72 -1.44 8.82
N TYR A 135 -2.15 -1.74 10.02
CA TYR A 135 -1.57 -2.78 10.86
C TYR A 135 -2.52 -3.98 10.92
N LEU A 136 -2.03 -5.16 10.58
CA LEU A 136 -2.77 -6.43 10.62
C LEU A 136 -2.55 -7.06 11.99
N ASP A 137 -3.49 -6.87 12.92
CA ASP A 137 -3.32 -7.13 14.37
C ASP A 137 -2.93 -8.57 14.69
N GLU A 138 -3.71 -9.54 14.27
CA GLU A 138 -3.47 -10.96 14.58
C GLU A 138 -2.20 -11.49 13.91
N ALA A 139 -1.89 -10.96 12.75
CA ALA A 139 -0.69 -11.31 11.99
C ALA A 139 0.57 -10.58 12.52
N ASN A 140 0.43 -9.45 13.20
CA ASN A 140 1.49 -8.53 13.62
C ASN A 140 2.34 -8.07 12.43
N ILE A 141 1.66 -7.60 11.40
CA ILE A 141 2.29 -7.15 10.16
C ILE A 141 1.89 -5.71 9.90
N ALA A 142 2.88 -4.82 9.80
CA ALA A 142 2.64 -3.48 9.31
C ALA A 142 2.71 -3.46 7.79
N VAL A 143 1.76 -2.79 7.17
CA VAL A 143 1.61 -2.68 5.71
C VAL A 143 1.71 -1.23 5.31
N ASP A 144 2.52 -0.96 4.32
CA ASP A 144 2.62 0.33 3.65
C ASP A 144 2.54 0.16 2.14
N TYR A 145 1.77 1.01 1.46
CA TYR A 145 1.48 0.87 0.04
C TYR A 145 1.45 2.22 -0.66
N ALA A 146 2.02 2.29 -1.85
CA ALA A 146 1.88 3.44 -2.75
C ALA A 146 1.69 3.01 -4.21
N PRO A 147 0.69 3.59 -4.92
CA PRO A 147 0.45 3.35 -6.34
C PRO A 147 1.22 4.30 -7.24
N SER A 148 1.41 3.85 -8.49
CA SER A 148 1.63 4.65 -9.69
C SER A 148 0.42 4.49 -10.63
N HIS A 149 0.57 4.79 -11.93
CA HIS A 149 -0.55 4.70 -12.89
C HIS A 149 -0.94 3.26 -13.27
N GLN A 150 0.05 2.38 -13.41
CA GLN A 150 -0.12 0.98 -13.84
C GLN A 150 0.65 0.02 -12.94
N SER A 151 1.27 0.53 -11.88
CA SER A 151 2.16 -0.21 -11.01
C SER A 151 1.99 0.25 -9.57
N ALA A 152 2.44 -0.56 -8.61
CA ALA A 152 2.47 -0.16 -7.21
C ALA A 152 3.55 -0.91 -6.43
N VAL A 153 3.76 -0.46 -5.20
CA VAL A 153 4.71 -1.06 -4.26
C VAL A 153 4.07 -1.23 -2.89
N TYR A 154 4.30 -2.40 -2.29
CA TYR A 154 4.05 -2.70 -0.88
C TYR A 154 5.37 -2.84 -0.12
N SER A 155 5.42 -2.35 1.12
CA SER A 155 6.37 -2.75 2.15
C SER A 155 5.61 -3.45 3.27
N LEU A 156 6.09 -4.63 3.66
CA LEU A 156 5.48 -5.50 4.65
C LEU A 156 6.50 -5.75 5.76
N THR A 157 6.22 -5.25 6.97
CA THR A 157 7.10 -5.44 8.13
C THR A 157 6.49 -6.49 9.06
N PHE A 158 7.22 -7.56 9.30
CA PHE A 158 6.84 -8.71 10.13
C PHE A 158 7.43 -8.55 11.53
N GLU A 159 6.59 -8.34 12.53
CA GLU A 159 7.07 -8.05 13.89
C GLU A 159 7.38 -9.30 14.73
N LYS A 160 6.76 -10.44 14.41
CA LYS A 160 7.05 -11.73 15.07
C LYS A 160 8.33 -12.36 14.56
N ASP A 161 8.85 -13.32 15.28
CA ASP A 161 9.87 -14.24 14.80
C ASP A 161 9.24 -15.44 14.11
N GLY A 162 9.97 -16.06 13.19
CA GLY A 162 9.52 -17.23 12.47
C GLY A 162 9.42 -17.03 10.97
N PRO A 163 8.94 -18.05 10.24
CA PRO A 163 8.83 -17.98 8.79
C PRO A 163 7.75 -16.98 8.38
N ALA A 164 8.08 -16.14 7.41
CA ALA A 164 7.15 -15.23 6.75
C ALA A 164 6.70 -15.83 5.41
N TYR A 165 5.47 -15.59 5.05
CA TYR A 165 4.89 -16.07 3.79
C TYR A 165 4.18 -14.94 3.07
N LEU A 166 4.25 -14.98 1.75
CA LEU A 166 3.41 -14.19 0.86
C LEU A 166 2.55 -15.13 0.03
N VAL A 167 1.23 -15.05 0.16
CA VAL A 167 0.30 -15.81 -0.66
C VAL A 167 -0.29 -14.89 -1.73
N PHE A 168 0.03 -15.19 -2.98
CA PHE A 168 -0.61 -14.55 -4.14
C PHE A 168 -1.81 -15.39 -4.58
N ASN A 169 -2.94 -14.76 -4.78
CA ASN A 169 -4.17 -15.40 -5.22
C ASN A 169 -4.71 -14.78 -6.50
N SER A 170 -5.16 -15.63 -7.41
CA SER A 170 -6.02 -15.29 -8.54
C SER A 170 -7.35 -16.03 -8.37
N ARG A 171 -8.45 -15.30 -8.28
CA ARG A 171 -9.78 -15.88 -8.03
C ARG A 171 -10.28 -16.76 -9.18
N ASN A 172 -9.83 -16.48 -10.41
CA ASN A 172 -10.13 -17.24 -11.60
C ASN A 172 -9.11 -16.94 -12.68
N GLY A 173 -8.02 -17.70 -12.74
CA GLY A 173 -6.95 -17.45 -13.67
C GLY A 173 -5.73 -18.32 -13.44
N GLU A 174 -4.58 -17.83 -13.79
CA GLU A 174 -3.29 -18.52 -13.68
C GLU A 174 -2.31 -17.67 -12.89
N LEU A 175 -1.49 -18.33 -12.06
CA LEU A 175 -0.31 -17.75 -11.42
C LEU A 175 0.90 -18.66 -11.69
N LYS A 176 2.04 -18.01 -11.94
CA LYS A 176 3.36 -18.64 -12.12
C LYS A 176 4.36 -17.96 -11.21
N CYS A 177 5.29 -18.73 -10.65
CA CYS A 177 6.39 -18.23 -9.85
C CYS A 177 7.72 -18.69 -10.48
N ASP A 178 8.67 -17.74 -10.58
CA ASP A 178 10.05 -18.02 -11.00
C ASP A 178 11.00 -17.17 -10.14
N GLY A 179 11.75 -17.84 -9.24
CA GLY A 179 12.58 -17.16 -8.26
C GLY A 179 11.78 -16.20 -7.38
N ASN A 180 12.10 -14.91 -7.47
CA ASN A 180 11.42 -13.84 -6.73
C ASN A 180 10.29 -13.16 -7.54
N THR A 181 9.91 -13.70 -8.70
CA THR A 181 8.85 -13.16 -9.53
C THR A 181 7.58 -13.97 -9.45
N VAL A 182 6.42 -13.30 -9.45
CA VAL A 182 5.10 -13.90 -9.60
C VAL A 182 4.39 -13.23 -10.77
N SER A 183 3.88 -14.02 -11.70
CA SER A 183 3.18 -13.52 -12.87
C SER A 183 1.93 -14.33 -13.15
N GLY A 184 1.02 -13.77 -13.94
CA GLY A 184 -0.18 -14.52 -14.33
C GLY A 184 -1.28 -13.63 -14.84
N PHE A 185 -2.49 -14.18 -14.89
CA PHE A 185 -3.68 -13.44 -15.27
C PHE A 185 -4.89 -13.85 -14.43
N GLN A 186 -5.87 -12.96 -14.41
CA GLN A 186 -7.19 -13.24 -13.84
C GLN A 186 -8.28 -12.78 -14.82
N TYR A 187 -9.32 -13.57 -14.98
CA TYR A 187 -10.54 -13.15 -15.67
C TYR A 187 -11.34 -12.22 -14.75
N VAL A 188 -11.60 -11.00 -15.21
CA VAL A 188 -12.47 -10.02 -14.53
C VAL A 188 -13.91 -10.11 -15.00
N ASP A 189 -14.12 -10.68 -16.19
CA ASP A 189 -15.40 -11.11 -16.74
C ASP A 189 -15.19 -12.33 -17.65
N LYS A 190 -16.19 -12.68 -18.45
CA LYS A 190 -16.12 -13.86 -19.35
C LYS A 190 -15.04 -13.78 -20.43
N LYS A 191 -14.56 -12.59 -20.77
CA LYS A 191 -13.65 -12.34 -21.91
C LYS A 191 -12.41 -11.57 -21.54
N THR A 192 -12.53 -10.65 -20.58
CA THR A 192 -11.47 -9.71 -20.23
C THR A 192 -10.52 -10.31 -19.22
N LYS A 193 -9.24 -10.25 -19.51
CA LYS A 193 -8.16 -10.61 -18.58
C LYS A 193 -7.48 -9.36 -18.07
N VAL A 194 -7.08 -9.39 -16.82
CA VAL A 194 -6.05 -8.52 -16.28
C VAL A 194 -4.81 -9.37 -15.97
N TYR A 195 -3.66 -8.84 -16.31
CA TYR A 195 -2.36 -9.50 -16.16
C TYR A 195 -1.58 -8.86 -15.06
N LEU A 196 -0.83 -9.68 -14.33
CA LEU A 196 0.04 -9.31 -13.22
C LEU A 196 1.48 -9.70 -13.53
N TYR A 197 2.41 -8.83 -13.19
CA TYR A 197 3.82 -9.13 -13.00
C TYR A 197 4.29 -8.49 -11.71
N ALA A 198 4.78 -9.30 -10.76
CA ALA A 198 5.20 -8.85 -9.44
C ALA A 198 6.59 -9.38 -9.12
N GLU A 199 7.36 -8.61 -8.35
CA GLU A 199 8.69 -8.96 -7.87
C GLU A 199 8.79 -8.70 -6.37
N THR A 200 9.48 -9.58 -5.65
CA THR A 200 9.88 -9.33 -4.26
C THR A 200 11.34 -8.89 -4.19
N ASP A 201 11.68 -8.01 -3.24
CA ASP A 201 13.06 -7.53 -3.00
C ASP A 201 13.96 -8.61 -2.39
N LYS A 202 13.35 -9.68 -1.86
CA LYS A 202 14.02 -10.85 -1.31
C LYS A 202 13.68 -12.07 -2.16
N THR A 203 14.64 -12.97 -2.33
CA THR A 203 14.38 -14.28 -2.95
C THR A 203 13.72 -15.19 -1.92
N PRO A 204 12.55 -15.80 -2.21
CA PRO A 204 11.96 -16.79 -1.33
C PRO A 204 12.86 -18.02 -1.20
N GLU A 205 12.93 -18.60 -0.01
CA GLU A 205 13.63 -19.86 0.22
C GLU A 205 12.94 -21.02 -0.47
N LYS A 206 11.61 -20.98 -0.47
CA LYS A 206 10.75 -21.99 -1.12
C LYS A 206 9.53 -21.31 -1.72
N SER A 207 9.05 -21.86 -2.81
CA SER A 207 7.76 -21.49 -3.39
C SER A 207 6.98 -22.72 -3.81
N GLY A 208 5.66 -22.62 -3.80
CA GLY A 208 4.80 -23.73 -4.18
C GLY A 208 3.33 -23.34 -4.34
N VAL A 209 2.56 -24.28 -4.84
CA VAL A 209 1.12 -24.15 -5.03
C VAL A 209 0.40 -24.44 -3.72
N LEU A 210 -0.37 -23.48 -3.24
CA LEU A 210 -1.26 -23.67 -2.09
C LEU A 210 -2.57 -24.30 -2.56
N ALA A 211 -2.82 -25.53 -2.15
CA ALA A 211 -4.02 -26.27 -2.51
C ALA A 211 -4.54 -27.08 -1.31
N SER A 212 -5.84 -26.96 -1.00
CA SER A 212 -6.49 -27.66 0.10
C SER A 212 -5.77 -27.49 1.44
N GLY A 213 -5.29 -26.27 1.72
CA GLY A 213 -4.62 -25.93 2.98
C GLY A 213 -3.18 -26.45 3.11
N THR A 214 -2.56 -26.92 2.03
CA THR A 214 -1.19 -27.44 2.03
C THR A 214 -0.41 -26.84 0.88
N VAL A 215 0.86 -26.49 1.10
CA VAL A 215 1.77 -26.01 0.06
C VAL A 215 2.46 -27.19 -0.63
N LYS A 216 2.28 -27.28 -1.93
CA LYS A 216 2.98 -28.26 -2.79
C LYS A 216 4.23 -27.61 -3.38
N TYR A 217 5.31 -27.67 -2.60
CA TYR A 217 6.61 -27.12 -3.03
C TYR A 217 7.13 -27.77 -4.32
N GLY A 218 7.89 -27.02 -5.09
CA GLY A 218 8.41 -27.44 -6.41
C GLY A 218 7.41 -27.37 -7.57
N LYS A 219 6.14 -27.03 -7.28
CA LYS A 219 5.18 -26.64 -8.31
C LYS A 219 5.20 -25.13 -8.45
N SER A 220 5.54 -24.64 -9.65
CA SER A 220 5.73 -23.22 -9.93
C SER A 220 4.54 -22.58 -10.66
N SER A 221 3.48 -23.33 -10.97
CA SER A 221 2.31 -22.79 -11.65
C SER A 221 1.01 -23.45 -11.18
N VAL A 222 -0.07 -22.65 -11.19
CA VAL A 222 -1.42 -23.08 -10.85
C VAL A 222 -2.43 -22.29 -11.67
N GLU A 223 -3.44 -22.98 -12.19
CA GLU A 223 -4.56 -22.39 -12.94
C GLU A 223 -5.88 -22.90 -12.37
N GLY A 224 -6.91 -22.06 -12.38
CA GLY A 224 -8.27 -22.39 -12.00
C GLY A 224 -8.90 -21.38 -11.07
N LYS A 225 -9.95 -21.81 -10.36
CA LYS A 225 -10.59 -21.02 -9.29
C LYS A 225 -9.70 -21.03 -8.06
N ASP A 226 -9.56 -19.85 -7.44
CA ASP A 226 -8.75 -19.65 -6.23
C ASP A 226 -7.31 -20.17 -6.38
N ALA A 227 -6.74 -19.99 -7.59
CA ALA A 227 -5.34 -20.29 -7.84
C ALA A 227 -4.45 -19.50 -6.89
N ALA A 228 -3.63 -20.21 -6.09
CA ALA A 228 -2.79 -19.58 -5.07
C ALA A 228 -1.37 -20.13 -5.07
N LEU A 229 -0.40 -19.22 -4.96
CA LEU A 229 1.01 -19.50 -4.78
C LEU A 229 1.48 -18.97 -3.43
N ALA A 230 2.22 -19.76 -2.69
CA ALA A 230 2.86 -19.37 -1.45
C ALA A 230 4.38 -19.27 -1.65
N LEU A 231 4.94 -18.13 -1.27
CA LEU A 231 6.37 -17.85 -1.21
C LEU A 231 6.78 -17.83 0.27
N ALA A 232 7.77 -18.62 0.66
CA ALA A 232 8.26 -18.71 2.04
C ALA A 232 9.61 -18.01 2.19
N PHE A 233 9.75 -17.24 3.25
CA PHE A 233 10.96 -16.47 3.58
C PHE A 233 11.37 -16.76 5.01
N SER A 234 12.64 -17.11 5.23
CA SER A 234 13.18 -17.34 6.57
C SER A 234 13.92 -16.10 7.06
N GLY A 235 13.65 -15.70 8.31
CA GLY A 235 14.37 -14.64 9.00
C GLY A 235 14.22 -13.24 8.42
N GLN A 236 13.28 -13.03 7.50
CA GLN A 236 13.03 -11.71 6.94
C GLN A 236 12.02 -10.94 7.79
N LYS A 237 12.43 -9.74 8.23
CA LYS A 237 11.55 -8.82 8.98
C LYS A 237 10.86 -7.82 8.08
N GLU A 238 11.37 -7.60 6.88
CA GLU A 238 10.78 -6.68 5.91
C GLU A 238 10.88 -7.30 4.51
N ILE A 239 9.76 -7.28 3.80
CA ILE A 239 9.67 -7.75 2.42
C ILE A 239 8.96 -6.68 1.59
N GLY A 240 9.66 -6.20 0.56
CA GLY A 240 9.11 -5.33 -0.45
C GLY A 240 8.49 -6.14 -1.58
N VAL A 241 7.33 -5.69 -2.07
CA VAL A 241 6.67 -6.25 -3.25
C VAL A 241 6.34 -5.11 -4.20
N ARG A 242 6.92 -5.10 -5.41
CA ARG A 242 6.50 -4.18 -6.46
C ARG A 242 5.81 -4.95 -7.58
N TYR A 243 4.83 -4.35 -8.21
CA TYR A 243 4.10 -5.03 -9.27
C TYR A 243 3.54 -4.06 -10.31
N GLY A 244 3.38 -4.58 -11.52
CA GLY A 244 2.69 -3.93 -12.61
C GLY A 244 1.47 -4.74 -13.05
N ILE A 245 0.50 -4.04 -13.60
CA ILE A 245 -0.72 -4.60 -14.19
C ILE A 245 -0.83 -4.22 -15.66
N SER A 246 -1.55 -5.03 -16.42
CA SER A 246 -1.88 -4.77 -17.83
C SER A 246 -3.18 -5.45 -18.22
N PHE A 247 -3.89 -4.86 -19.17
CA PHE A 247 -5.00 -5.54 -19.86
C PHE A 247 -4.57 -6.19 -21.18
N ILE A 248 -3.28 -6.08 -21.55
CA ILE A 248 -2.73 -6.59 -22.82
C ILE A 248 -2.02 -7.93 -22.61
N SER A 249 -1.01 -7.98 -21.72
CA SER A 249 -0.21 -9.18 -21.45
C SER A 249 0.62 -9.05 -20.19
N THR A 250 1.14 -10.19 -19.69
CA THR A 250 2.12 -10.23 -18.59
C THR A 250 3.40 -9.47 -18.92
N GLU A 251 3.87 -9.58 -20.18
CA GLU A 251 5.04 -8.83 -20.65
C GLU A 251 4.80 -7.31 -20.61
N GLN A 252 3.59 -6.86 -20.95
CA GLN A 252 3.22 -5.46 -20.84
C GLN A 252 3.14 -5.02 -19.36
N ALA A 253 2.60 -5.87 -18.48
CA ALA A 253 2.60 -5.59 -17.04
C ALA A 253 4.03 -5.42 -16.50
N ARG A 254 4.98 -6.24 -16.94
CA ARG A 254 6.41 -6.10 -16.63
C ARG A 254 6.97 -4.75 -17.10
N LYS A 255 6.72 -4.38 -18.36
CA LYS A 255 7.16 -3.10 -18.92
C LYS A 255 6.56 -1.89 -18.17
N ASN A 256 5.30 -1.98 -17.77
CA ASN A 256 4.64 -0.96 -16.98
C ASN A 256 5.34 -0.79 -15.63
N LEU A 257 5.68 -1.90 -14.95
CA LEU A 257 6.43 -1.88 -13.70
C LEU A 257 7.81 -1.25 -13.87
N GLU A 258 8.60 -1.72 -14.83
CA GLU A 258 9.97 -1.25 -15.09
C GLU A 258 10.02 0.25 -15.44
N ARG A 259 8.99 0.75 -16.12
CA ARG A 259 8.86 2.17 -16.47
C ARG A 259 8.53 3.05 -15.27
N GLU A 260 7.65 2.59 -14.37
CA GLU A 260 7.07 3.45 -13.34
C GLU A 260 7.74 3.31 -11.98
N ILE A 261 8.15 2.09 -11.60
CA ILE A 261 8.67 1.81 -10.25
C ILE A 261 9.95 0.97 -10.34
N ASN A 262 11.08 1.60 -10.06
CA ASN A 262 12.40 0.97 -10.04
C ASN A 262 12.95 0.78 -8.62
N SER A 263 12.15 1.05 -7.58
CA SER A 263 12.55 1.02 -6.18
C SER A 263 11.46 0.38 -5.32
N TYR A 264 11.86 -0.17 -4.17
CA TYR A 264 10.92 -0.65 -3.13
C TYR A 264 10.63 0.41 -2.06
N ASP A 265 11.10 1.65 -2.24
CA ASP A 265 10.85 2.77 -1.33
C ASP A 265 9.43 3.32 -1.51
N VAL A 266 8.49 2.81 -0.71
CA VAL A 266 7.09 3.25 -0.69
C VAL A 266 6.97 4.76 -0.46
N SER A 267 7.84 5.34 0.39
CA SER A 267 7.77 6.76 0.71
C SER A 267 8.18 7.64 -0.46
N ALA A 268 9.14 7.19 -1.29
CA ALA A 268 9.52 7.88 -2.52
C ALA A 268 8.38 7.88 -3.53
N ILE A 269 7.73 6.72 -3.74
CA ILE A 269 6.59 6.60 -4.66
C ILE A 269 5.38 7.42 -4.16
N ALA A 270 5.06 7.32 -2.86
CA ALA A 270 3.99 8.12 -2.25
C ALA A 270 4.21 9.63 -2.40
N ARG A 271 5.46 10.11 -2.33
CA ARG A 271 5.80 11.51 -2.53
C ARG A 271 5.54 11.95 -3.99
N ILE A 272 5.86 11.11 -4.97
CA ILE A 272 5.54 11.35 -6.38
C ILE A 272 4.03 11.46 -6.54
N GLY A 273 3.28 10.49 -6.04
CA GLY A 273 1.81 10.50 -6.12
C GLY A 273 1.16 11.70 -5.41
N ARG A 274 1.74 12.14 -4.27
CA ARG A 274 1.30 13.37 -3.59
C ARG A 274 1.45 14.62 -4.48
N ASN A 275 2.58 14.73 -5.15
CA ASN A 275 2.83 15.86 -6.05
C ASN A 275 1.87 15.84 -7.24
N GLU A 276 1.65 14.69 -7.88
CA GLU A 276 0.70 14.56 -8.98
C GLU A 276 -0.74 14.93 -8.56
N TRP A 277 -1.14 14.55 -7.35
CA TRP A 277 -2.44 14.96 -6.82
C TRP A 277 -2.52 16.46 -6.56
N ASN A 278 -1.46 17.08 -6.04
CA ASN A 278 -1.42 18.53 -5.87
C ASN A 278 -1.48 19.27 -7.20
N ASP A 279 -0.81 18.78 -8.22
CA ASP A 279 -0.85 19.34 -9.58
C ASP A 279 -2.26 19.20 -10.19
N ALA A 280 -2.92 18.06 -10.00
CA ALA A 280 -4.25 17.83 -10.53
C ALA A 280 -5.32 18.67 -9.82
N LEU A 281 -5.33 18.64 -8.49
CA LEU A 281 -6.31 19.34 -7.65
C LEU A 281 -6.05 20.85 -7.63
N GLY A 282 -4.79 21.27 -7.72
CA GLY A 282 -4.36 22.67 -7.72
C GLY A 282 -4.75 23.44 -8.98
N LYS A 283 -5.26 22.77 -10.03
CA LYS A 283 -5.83 23.42 -11.22
C LYS A 283 -7.05 24.27 -10.88
N ILE A 284 -7.73 23.94 -9.78
CA ILE A 284 -8.85 24.74 -9.25
C ILE A 284 -8.51 25.14 -7.83
N GLN A 285 -8.19 26.42 -7.65
CA GLN A 285 -7.91 26.98 -6.34
C GLN A 285 -9.15 27.67 -5.78
N VAL A 286 -9.53 27.32 -4.56
CA VAL A 286 -10.65 27.95 -3.87
C VAL A 286 -10.16 28.78 -2.69
N SER A 287 -10.75 29.96 -2.50
CA SER A 287 -10.47 30.85 -1.37
C SER A 287 -11.76 31.13 -0.61
N GLY A 288 -11.62 31.44 0.68
CA GLY A 288 -12.77 31.60 1.57
C GLY A 288 -13.39 30.27 2.02
N GLY A 289 -14.57 30.29 2.61
CA GLY A 289 -15.22 29.12 3.18
C GLY A 289 -14.51 28.57 4.43
N SER A 290 -15.12 27.58 5.04
CA SER A 290 -14.54 26.85 6.17
C SER A 290 -13.56 25.75 5.68
N GLU A 291 -12.76 25.21 6.58
CA GLU A 291 -11.93 24.03 6.31
C GLU A 291 -12.78 22.82 5.86
N ASN A 292 -13.98 22.69 6.42
CA ASN A 292 -14.93 21.64 6.00
C ASN A 292 -15.42 21.86 4.56
N ASP A 293 -15.70 23.09 4.15
CA ASP A 293 -16.13 23.38 2.77
C ASP A 293 -15.01 23.02 1.78
N LYS A 294 -13.76 23.35 2.11
CA LYS A 294 -12.61 22.96 1.30
C LYS A 294 -12.43 21.45 1.25
N THR A 295 -12.64 20.75 2.38
CA THR A 295 -12.59 19.28 2.44
C THR A 295 -13.66 18.66 1.54
N VAL A 296 -14.89 19.15 1.57
CA VAL A 296 -15.96 18.71 0.67
C VAL A 296 -15.59 18.96 -0.78
N PHE A 297 -15.11 20.16 -1.11
CA PHE A 297 -14.74 20.54 -2.46
C PHE A 297 -13.61 19.66 -3.02
N TYR A 298 -12.47 19.58 -2.35
CA TYR A 298 -11.33 18.82 -2.85
C TYR A 298 -11.56 17.30 -2.82
N THR A 299 -12.34 16.78 -1.87
CA THR A 299 -12.75 15.37 -1.89
C THR A 299 -13.67 15.07 -3.08
N SER A 300 -14.62 15.96 -3.40
CA SER A 300 -15.47 15.82 -4.57
C SER A 300 -14.67 15.88 -5.86
N LEU A 301 -13.73 16.82 -5.96
CA LEU A 301 -12.83 16.92 -7.11
C LEU A 301 -11.93 15.68 -7.27
N TYR A 302 -11.36 15.15 -6.17
CA TYR A 302 -10.64 13.89 -6.17
C TYR A 302 -11.51 12.74 -6.73
N ARG A 303 -12.78 12.64 -6.34
CA ARG A 303 -13.72 11.64 -6.88
C ARG A 303 -13.96 11.78 -8.38
N CYS A 304 -13.90 12.98 -8.93
CA CYS A 304 -14.02 13.19 -10.37
C CYS A 304 -12.84 12.60 -11.16
N TYR A 305 -11.64 12.53 -10.56
CA TYR A 305 -10.46 11.91 -11.16
C TYR A 305 -10.42 10.38 -11.08
N GLU A 306 -11.34 9.76 -10.38
CA GLU A 306 -11.50 8.30 -10.38
C GLU A 306 -12.00 7.78 -11.74
N ARG A 307 -12.71 8.63 -12.49
CA ARG A 307 -13.22 8.36 -13.84
C ARG A 307 -13.16 9.62 -14.71
N PRO A 308 -12.85 9.51 -16.00
CA PRO A 308 -12.51 8.30 -16.76
C PRO A 308 -11.13 7.75 -16.40
N VAL A 309 -10.94 6.45 -16.65
CA VAL A 309 -9.66 5.76 -16.45
C VAL A 309 -8.87 5.76 -17.75
N ASN A 310 -7.58 6.08 -17.70
CA ASN A 310 -6.66 5.94 -18.81
C ASN A 310 -6.19 4.49 -18.93
N LEU A 311 -6.66 3.78 -19.94
CA LEU A 311 -6.30 2.38 -20.24
C LEU A 311 -5.23 2.26 -21.34
N SER A 312 -4.62 3.36 -21.75
CA SER A 312 -3.56 3.32 -22.77
C SER A 312 -2.27 2.72 -22.21
N GLU A 313 -1.71 1.76 -22.91
CA GLU A 313 -0.46 1.10 -22.57
C GLU A 313 0.48 1.16 -23.80
N ASP A 314 1.50 2.06 -23.74
CA ASP A 314 2.48 2.27 -24.83
C ASP A 314 1.82 2.55 -26.20
N GLY A 315 0.77 3.39 -26.21
CA GLY A 315 0.01 3.73 -27.41
C GLY A 315 -0.93 2.61 -27.91
N LYS A 316 -1.05 1.52 -27.17
CA LYS A 316 -2.04 0.46 -27.41
C LYS A 316 -3.25 0.68 -26.52
N TYR A 317 -4.40 0.27 -27.03
CA TYR A 317 -5.67 0.31 -26.31
C TYR A 317 -6.19 -1.10 -26.09
N TYR A 318 -6.88 -1.27 -25.03
CA TYR A 318 -7.61 -2.47 -24.72
C TYR A 318 -9.04 -2.37 -25.31
#